data_61ec7b9dfacfb5bd3436c5aaf72dbd69
#
_entry.id   61ec7b9dfacfb5bd3436c5aaf72dbd69
#
_cell.length_a   1.000
_cell.length_b   1.000
_cell.length_c   1.000
_cell.angle_alpha   90.00
_cell.angle_beta   90.00
_cell.angle_gamma   90.00
#
_symmetry.space_group_name_H-M   'P 1'
#
loop_
_entity.id
_entity.type
_entity.pdbx_description
1 polymer ?
#
loop_
_entity_poly.entity_id
_entity_poly.type
_entity_poly.pdbx_seq_one_letter_code
_entity_poly.pdbx_strand_id
1 'polypeptide(L)'
;NGCSVSSRITPTTKPDKTSKKLLDEFFKNMSQPLDFNRIDIRNENVYYLPEADTASLKGIKFLRNGLFLGELKKNRFEPSQPFAMSLQMEDFHNIVNLSSSDERVMRYLKGETLILSEAEAPQKGWHLVCTDGFPLGWGKIVGTTLKNKYPAGWRLHY
;
A
#
# COMPACT_ATOMS: atom_id res chain seq x y z
N ASN A 1 27.35 -6.13 31.57
CA ASN A 1 25.99 -5.74 31.96
C ASN A 1 25.19 -5.28 30.77
N GLY A 2 25.16 -6.08 29.72
CA GLY A 2 24.37 -5.79 28.53
C GLY A 2 22.96 -6.31 28.72
N CYS A 3 22.02 -5.42 29.01
CA CYS A 3 20.65 -5.70 28.76
C CYS A 3 20.45 -5.76 27.26
N SER A 4 20.61 -6.95 26.70
CA SER A 4 20.10 -7.17 25.36
C SER A 4 18.58 -7.17 25.48
N VAL A 5 17.99 -6.01 25.29
CA VAL A 5 16.57 -5.93 25.04
C VAL A 5 16.37 -6.50 23.65
N SER A 6 16.15 -7.79 23.57
CA SER A 6 15.56 -8.35 22.36
C SER A 6 14.15 -7.79 22.33
N SER A 7 13.98 -6.67 21.69
CA SER A 7 12.65 -6.19 21.36
C SER A 7 12.07 -7.15 20.34
N ARG A 8 11.49 -8.22 20.82
CA ARG A 8 10.53 -8.95 20.00
C ARG A 8 9.43 -7.95 19.71
N ILE A 9 9.35 -7.51 18.46
CA ILE A 9 8.23 -6.72 18.04
C ILE A 9 7.05 -7.68 18.03
N THR A 10 6.40 -7.78 19.19
CA THR A 10 5.13 -8.49 19.28
C THR A 10 4.05 -7.52 18.80
N PRO A 11 3.08 -8.01 17.99
CA PRO A 11 1.96 -7.17 17.62
C PRO A 11 1.31 -6.60 18.88
N THR A 12 1.19 -5.30 18.95
CA THR A 12 0.58 -4.62 20.10
C THR A 12 -0.92 -4.80 20.11
N THR A 13 -1.52 -5.00 18.92
CA THR A 13 -2.95 -5.22 18.79
C THR A 13 -3.20 -6.11 17.57
N LYS A 14 -3.84 -7.24 17.83
CA LYS A 14 -4.36 -8.07 16.74
C LYS A 14 -5.61 -7.41 16.16
N PRO A 15 -5.84 -7.51 14.84
CA PRO A 15 -7.04 -6.96 14.25
C PRO A 15 -8.29 -7.63 14.84
N ASP A 16 -9.30 -6.83 15.18
CA ASP A 16 -10.63 -7.32 15.52
C ASP A 16 -11.35 -7.81 14.25
N LYS A 17 -12.57 -8.35 14.41
CA LYS A 17 -13.32 -8.88 13.27
C LYS A 17 -13.60 -7.85 12.19
N THR A 18 -13.94 -6.62 12.59
CA THR A 18 -14.24 -5.54 11.65
C THR A 18 -12.99 -5.10 10.89
N SER A 19 -11.91 -4.89 11.61
CA SER A 19 -10.62 -4.52 11.00
C SER A 19 -10.10 -5.60 10.09
N LYS A 20 -10.20 -6.86 10.52
CA LYS A 20 -9.76 -7.99 9.70
C LYS A 20 -10.55 -8.08 8.39
N LYS A 21 -11.87 -7.84 8.45
CA LYS A 21 -12.72 -7.84 7.26
C LYS A 21 -12.29 -6.76 6.27
N LEU A 22 -12.03 -5.54 6.75
CA LEU A 22 -11.56 -4.44 5.90
C LEU A 22 -10.21 -4.75 5.27
N LEU A 23 -9.29 -5.32 6.03
CA LEU A 23 -7.98 -5.72 5.53
C LEU A 23 -8.08 -6.87 4.53
N ASP A 24 -8.93 -7.87 4.79
CA ASP A 24 -9.18 -8.99 3.86
C ASP A 24 -9.72 -8.47 2.52
N GLU A 25 -10.66 -7.53 2.54
CA GLU A 25 -11.23 -6.96 1.33
C GLU A 25 -10.17 -6.27 0.47
N PHE A 26 -9.23 -5.57 1.09
CA PHE A 26 -8.14 -4.94 0.37
C PHE A 26 -7.11 -5.98 -0.10
N PHE A 27 -6.68 -6.86 0.80
CA PHE A 27 -5.57 -7.79 0.54
C PHE A 27 -5.92 -8.90 -0.46
N LYS A 28 -7.20 -9.15 -0.72
CA LYS A 28 -7.60 -10.09 -1.79
C LYS A 28 -7.13 -9.62 -3.18
N ASN A 29 -6.79 -8.33 -3.33
CA ASN A 29 -6.22 -7.78 -4.56
C ASN A 29 -4.70 -8.05 -4.68
N MET A 30 -4.09 -8.58 -3.64
CA MET A 30 -2.68 -8.98 -3.66
C MET A 30 -2.53 -10.33 -4.36
N SER A 31 -1.48 -10.46 -5.17
CA SER A 31 -1.19 -11.72 -5.88
C SER A 31 -0.75 -12.82 -4.92
N GLN A 32 -0.11 -12.45 -3.80
CA GLN A 32 0.28 -13.38 -2.75
C GLN A 32 -0.42 -13.01 -1.46
N PRO A 33 -0.95 -13.98 -0.70
CA PRO A 33 -1.60 -13.68 0.56
C PRO A 33 -0.61 -13.13 1.58
N LEU A 34 -1.06 -12.17 2.38
CA LEU A 34 -0.30 -11.66 3.52
C LEU A 34 -0.56 -12.53 4.75
N ASP A 35 0.47 -12.70 5.56
CA ASP A 35 0.38 -13.43 6.82
C ASP A 35 -0.20 -12.51 7.90
N PHE A 36 -1.45 -12.75 8.31
CA PHE A 36 -2.12 -11.96 9.33
C PHE A 36 -1.43 -12.00 10.69
N ASN A 37 -0.61 -13.03 10.96
CA ASN A 37 0.18 -13.09 12.19
C ASN A 37 1.27 -12.01 12.24
N ARG A 38 1.61 -11.42 11.09
CA ARG A 38 2.59 -10.35 10.98
C ARG A 38 1.96 -8.97 10.93
N ILE A 39 0.64 -8.87 11.00
CA ILE A 39 -0.08 -7.59 11.03
C ILE A 39 -0.03 -7.04 12.45
N ASP A 40 0.43 -5.81 12.58
CA ASP A 40 0.47 -5.07 13.84
C ASP A 40 -0.29 -3.75 13.66
N ILE A 41 -1.27 -3.51 14.52
CA ILE A 41 -2.08 -2.29 14.47
C ILE A 41 -1.74 -1.42 15.67
N ARG A 42 -1.32 -0.18 15.40
CA ARG A 42 -0.99 0.83 16.42
C ARG A 42 -1.78 2.09 16.11
N ASN A 43 -2.75 2.44 16.95
CA ASN A 43 -3.55 3.66 16.77
C ASN A 43 -4.08 3.82 15.34
N GLU A 44 -4.77 2.83 14.81
CA GLU A 44 -5.32 2.81 13.44
C GLU A 44 -4.28 2.62 12.33
N ASN A 45 -2.99 2.73 12.62
CA ASN A 45 -1.92 2.48 11.66
C ASN A 45 -1.61 0.99 11.57
N VAL A 46 -1.57 0.46 10.35
CA VAL A 46 -1.35 -0.96 10.08
C VAL A 46 0.07 -1.16 9.58
N TYR A 47 0.80 -2.04 10.24
CA TYR A 47 2.17 -2.40 9.88
C TYR A 47 2.28 -3.88 9.56
N TYR A 48 3.19 -4.22 8.69
CA TYR A 48 3.55 -5.60 8.36
C TYR A 48 4.94 -5.89 8.91
N LEU A 49 5.00 -6.77 9.91
CA LEU A 49 6.24 -7.06 10.62
C LEU A 49 7.13 -8.00 9.80
N PRO A 50 8.46 -7.88 9.94
CA PRO A 50 9.37 -8.82 9.29
C PRO A 50 9.22 -10.22 9.88
N GLU A 51 9.54 -11.24 9.09
CA GLU A 51 9.65 -12.59 9.61
C GLU A 51 10.80 -12.67 10.64
N ALA A 52 10.61 -13.50 11.67
CA ALA A 52 11.61 -13.65 12.74
C ALA A 52 12.99 -14.05 12.18
N ASP A 53 13.01 -14.93 11.17
CA ASP A 53 14.26 -15.40 10.56
C ASP A 53 14.96 -14.34 9.71
N THR A 54 14.19 -13.46 9.07
CA THR A 54 14.74 -12.36 8.27
C THR A 54 15.18 -11.19 9.12
N ALA A 55 14.63 -11.04 10.34
CA ALA A 55 15.04 -9.98 11.27
C ALA A 55 16.50 -10.13 11.73
N SER A 56 17.06 -11.33 11.62
CA SER A 56 18.47 -11.60 11.91
C SER A 56 19.40 -11.25 10.75
N LEU A 57 18.86 -10.98 9.57
CA LEU A 57 19.66 -10.65 8.40
C LEU A 57 20.20 -9.21 8.46
N LYS A 58 21.46 -9.07 8.12
CA LYS A 58 22.18 -7.81 8.15
C LYS A 58 21.56 -6.78 7.20
N GLY A 59 21.45 -5.54 7.64
CA GLY A 59 21.08 -4.41 6.80
C GLY A 59 19.59 -4.07 6.74
N ILE A 60 18.74 -4.80 7.46
CA ILE A 60 17.29 -4.55 7.46
C ILE A 60 16.87 -3.72 8.68
N LYS A 61 17.70 -2.77 9.09
CA LYS A 61 17.40 -1.92 10.26
C LYS A 61 16.13 -1.10 10.08
N PHE A 62 15.83 -0.65 8.87
CA PHE A 62 14.64 0.13 8.56
C PHE A 62 13.35 -0.69 8.62
N LEU A 63 13.44 -2.02 8.60
CA LEU A 63 12.27 -2.91 8.73
C LEU A 63 12.01 -3.35 10.17
N ARG A 64 12.77 -2.88 11.16
CA ARG A 64 12.56 -3.24 12.57
C ARG A 64 11.16 -2.92 13.06
N ASN A 65 10.58 -1.80 12.59
CA ASN A 65 9.24 -1.38 12.97
C ASN A 65 8.17 -1.90 12.01
N GLY A 66 8.59 -2.65 11.00
CA GLY A 66 7.70 -3.15 9.97
C GLY A 66 7.44 -2.16 8.85
N LEU A 67 6.81 -2.65 7.80
CA LEU A 67 6.37 -1.84 6.67
C LEU A 67 5.03 -1.21 7.01
N PHE A 68 4.93 0.12 6.90
CA PHE A 68 3.66 0.81 7.08
C PHE A 68 2.75 0.52 5.89
N LEU A 69 1.68 -0.23 6.12
CA LEU A 69 0.75 -0.62 5.06
C LEU A 69 -0.33 0.42 4.79
N GLY A 70 -0.79 1.13 5.82
CA GLY A 70 -1.85 2.11 5.68
C GLY A 70 -2.60 2.36 6.98
N GLU A 71 -3.74 3.04 6.86
CA GLU A 71 -4.57 3.43 7.99
C GLU A 71 -5.96 2.78 7.91
N LEU A 72 -6.44 2.32 9.07
CA LEU A 72 -7.82 1.91 9.22
C LEU A 72 -8.66 3.14 9.57
N LYS A 73 -9.55 3.50 8.65
CA LYS A 73 -10.58 4.51 8.89
C LYS A 73 -11.88 3.80 9.29
N LYS A 74 -12.90 4.60 9.64
CA LYS A 74 -14.19 4.08 10.05
C LYS A 74 -14.86 3.33 8.92
N ASN A 75 -14.79 2.27 8.51
CA ASN A 75 -15.38 1.47 7.42
C ASN A 75 -14.50 1.33 6.18
N ARG A 76 -13.21 1.69 6.25
CA ARG A 76 -12.31 1.51 5.11
C ARG A 76 -10.86 1.38 5.55
N PHE A 77 -10.07 0.73 4.71
CA PHE A 77 -8.61 0.73 4.81
C PHE A 77 -8.05 1.62 3.70
N GLU A 78 -7.17 2.53 4.05
CA GLU A 78 -6.46 3.38 3.09
C GLU A 78 -4.99 2.96 3.02
N PRO A 79 -4.54 2.43 1.87
CA PRO A 79 -3.15 2.00 1.72
C PRO A 79 -2.19 3.20 1.71
N SER A 80 -1.00 2.97 2.20
CA SER A 80 0.05 3.99 2.30
C SER A 80 0.95 4.04 1.08
N GLN A 81 1.64 5.17 0.90
CA GLN A 81 2.64 5.31 -0.15
C GLN A 81 3.82 4.35 0.02
N PRO A 82 4.39 4.16 1.22
CA PRO A 82 5.41 3.13 1.43
C PRO A 82 4.98 1.75 0.98
N PHE A 83 3.71 1.39 1.18
CA PHE A 83 3.18 0.12 0.71
C PHE A 83 3.24 0.02 -0.83
N ALA A 84 2.78 1.06 -1.53
CA ALA A 84 2.86 1.11 -3.00
C ALA A 84 4.30 0.96 -3.48
N MET A 85 5.24 1.64 -2.84
CA MET A 85 6.66 1.62 -3.22
C MET A 85 7.33 0.27 -2.94
N SER A 86 6.78 -0.54 -2.05
CA SER A 86 7.29 -1.88 -1.75
C SER A 86 6.85 -2.93 -2.77
N LEU A 87 5.87 -2.62 -3.61
CA LEU A 87 5.27 -3.55 -4.55
C LEU A 87 5.92 -3.48 -5.93
N GLN A 88 5.85 -4.60 -6.63
CA GLN A 88 6.04 -4.66 -8.07
C GLN A 88 4.65 -4.72 -8.73
N MET A 89 4.58 -4.42 -10.01
CA MET A 89 3.30 -4.42 -10.73
C MET A 89 2.58 -5.76 -10.64
N GLU A 90 3.33 -6.86 -10.64
CA GLU A 90 2.80 -8.22 -10.56
C GLU A 90 2.20 -8.56 -9.20
N ASP A 91 2.50 -7.79 -8.16
CA ASP A 91 2.08 -8.07 -6.79
C ASP A 91 0.64 -7.65 -6.49
N PHE A 92 0.02 -6.88 -7.38
CA PHE A 92 -1.33 -6.35 -7.20
C PHE A 92 -2.17 -6.63 -8.44
N HIS A 93 -3.42 -7.08 -8.26
CA HIS A 93 -4.26 -7.49 -9.39
C HIS A 93 -4.80 -6.30 -10.18
N ASN A 94 -5.25 -5.25 -9.49
CA ASN A 94 -5.84 -4.08 -10.13
C ASN A 94 -4.77 -3.03 -10.44
N ILE A 95 -4.39 -2.94 -11.68
CA ILE A 95 -3.30 -2.09 -12.14
C ILE A 95 -3.81 -1.08 -13.16
N VAL A 96 -3.33 0.17 -13.04
CA VAL A 96 -3.39 1.17 -14.11
C VAL A 96 -1.95 1.41 -14.53
N ASN A 97 -1.56 0.91 -15.69
CA ASN A 97 -0.19 1.07 -16.19
C ASN A 97 -0.19 2.00 -17.39
N LEU A 98 0.33 3.20 -17.21
CA LEU A 98 0.40 4.22 -18.24
C LEU A 98 1.80 4.28 -18.85
N SER A 99 1.86 4.56 -20.16
CA SER A 99 3.15 4.83 -20.80
C SER A 99 3.78 6.08 -20.20
N SER A 100 5.10 6.11 -20.08
CA SER A 100 5.82 7.30 -19.61
C SER A 100 5.61 8.52 -20.53
N SER A 101 5.21 8.30 -21.79
CA SER A 101 4.85 9.36 -22.72
C SER A 101 3.40 9.85 -22.58
N ASP A 102 2.60 9.17 -21.77
CA ASP A 102 1.21 9.57 -21.51
C ASP A 102 1.18 10.79 -20.58
N GLU A 103 0.51 11.85 -21.01
CA GLU A 103 0.43 13.10 -20.23
C GLU A 103 -0.26 12.90 -18.87
N ARG A 104 -1.08 11.86 -18.73
CA ARG A 104 -1.76 11.56 -17.47
C ARG A 104 -0.79 11.15 -16.35
N VAL A 105 0.42 10.71 -16.69
CA VAL A 105 1.45 10.42 -15.67
C VAL A 105 1.78 11.71 -14.91
N MET A 106 2.07 12.80 -15.64
CA MET A 106 2.36 14.08 -14.99
C MET A 106 1.16 14.62 -14.21
N ARG A 107 -0.03 14.46 -14.75
CA ARG A 107 -1.27 14.84 -14.05
C ARG A 107 -1.43 14.07 -12.76
N TYR A 108 -1.15 12.78 -12.78
CA TYR A 108 -1.20 11.95 -11.57
C TYR A 108 -0.20 12.45 -10.52
N LEU A 109 1.03 12.73 -10.91
CA LEU A 109 2.08 13.23 -10.01
C LEU A 109 1.76 14.62 -9.44
N LYS A 110 0.90 15.38 -10.11
CA LYS A 110 0.39 16.67 -9.61
C LYS A 110 -0.82 16.51 -8.68
N GLY A 111 -1.32 15.31 -8.52
CA GLY A 111 -2.47 15.04 -7.66
C GLY A 111 -3.82 15.17 -8.34
N GLU A 112 -3.86 15.29 -9.67
CA GLU A 112 -5.10 15.48 -10.43
C GLU A 112 -5.90 14.18 -10.56
N THR A 113 -7.20 14.32 -10.61
CA THR A 113 -8.12 13.23 -10.93
C THR A 113 -7.95 12.87 -12.41
N LEU A 114 -7.92 11.57 -12.71
CA LEU A 114 -7.79 11.10 -14.07
C LEU A 114 -9.08 10.45 -14.57
N ILE A 115 -9.30 10.56 -15.88
CA ILE A 115 -10.37 9.85 -16.56
C ILE A 115 -9.74 8.67 -17.31
N LEU A 116 -10.31 7.49 -17.10
CA LEU A 116 -9.87 6.26 -17.74
C LEU A 116 -10.98 5.65 -18.56
N SER A 117 -10.62 4.91 -19.60
CA SER A 117 -11.60 4.09 -20.34
C SER A 117 -11.93 2.83 -19.53
N GLU A 118 -13.07 2.22 -19.84
CA GLU A 118 -13.44 0.94 -19.23
C GLU A 118 -12.43 -0.16 -19.53
N ALA A 119 -11.81 -0.11 -20.71
CA ALA A 119 -10.78 -1.08 -21.08
C ALA A 119 -9.50 -0.91 -20.25
N GLU A 120 -9.15 0.34 -19.87
CA GLU A 120 -7.98 0.61 -19.05
C GLU A 120 -8.19 0.23 -17.59
N ALA A 121 -9.43 0.30 -17.11
CA ALA A 121 -9.76 0.01 -15.73
C ALA A 121 -11.13 -0.68 -15.65
N PRO A 122 -11.20 -1.98 -15.97
CA PRO A 122 -12.46 -2.71 -15.95
C PRO A 122 -13.01 -2.96 -14.55
N GLN A 123 -12.18 -2.85 -13.52
CA GLN A 123 -12.56 -3.04 -12.13
C GLN A 123 -12.67 -1.69 -11.42
N LYS A 124 -13.47 -1.65 -10.35
CA LYS A 124 -13.61 -0.49 -9.47
C LYS A 124 -12.77 -0.68 -8.21
N GLY A 125 -12.60 0.40 -7.44
CA GLY A 125 -11.90 0.37 -6.18
C GLY A 125 -10.41 0.66 -6.29
N TRP A 126 -9.63 0.16 -5.36
CA TRP A 126 -8.22 0.45 -5.27
C TRP A 126 -7.41 -0.13 -6.42
N HIS A 127 -6.54 0.70 -6.98
CA HIS A 127 -5.62 0.34 -8.07
C HIS A 127 -4.22 0.85 -7.75
N LEU A 128 -3.24 0.04 -8.12
CA LEU A 128 -1.85 0.49 -8.13
C LEU A 128 -1.60 1.20 -9.45
N VAL A 129 -1.24 2.48 -9.37
CA VAL A 129 -0.93 3.28 -10.56
C VAL A 129 0.55 3.15 -10.87
N CYS A 130 0.83 2.75 -12.11
CA CYS A 130 2.18 2.48 -12.59
C CYS A 130 2.47 3.27 -13.87
N THR A 131 3.74 3.48 -14.16
CA THR A 131 4.21 3.98 -15.44
C THR A 131 5.31 3.05 -15.94
N ASP A 132 5.15 2.54 -17.17
CA ASP A 132 6.07 1.56 -17.77
C ASP A 132 6.40 0.41 -16.81
N GLY A 133 5.40 -0.05 -16.05
CA GLY A 133 5.53 -1.14 -15.08
C GLY A 133 6.04 -0.74 -13.70
N PHE A 134 6.43 0.52 -13.49
CA PHE A 134 6.95 0.99 -12.20
C PHE A 134 5.82 1.61 -11.37
N PRO A 135 5.59 1.13 -10.13
CA PRO A 135 4.58 1.71 -9.26
C PRO A 135 4.87 3.18 -8.93
N LEU A 136 3.83 4.00 -9.01
CA LEU A 136 3.88 5.42 -8.63
C LEU A 136 3.15 5.67 -7.31
N GLY A 137 2.02 5.00 -7.11
CA GLY A 137 1.19 5.20 -5.94
C GLY A 137 -0.18 4.58 -6.13
N TRP A 138 -1.12 5.00 -5.29
CA TRP A 138 -2.48 4.47 -5.28
C TRP A 138 -3.47 5.40 -5.98
N GLY A 139 -4.52 4.81 -6.49
CA GLY A 139 -5.71 5.51 -6.95
C GLY A 139 -6.93 4.66 -6.68
N LYS A 140 -8.09 5.28 -6.57
CA LYS A 140 -9.35 4.58 -6.36
C LYS A 140 -10.30 4.88 -7.50
N ILE A 141 -10.73 3.85 -8.22
CA ILE A 141 -11.60 4.01 -9.37
C ILE A 141 -13.06 3.96 -8.94
N VAL A 142 -13.80 5.00 -9.31
CA VAL A 142 -15.25 5.12 -9.14
C VAL A 142 -15.80 5.48 -10.52
N GLY A 143 -16.57 4.57 -11.12
CA GLY A 143 -17.00 4.72 -12.52
C GLY A 143 -15.80 4.67 -13.46
N THR A 144 -15.58 5.74 -14.22
CA THR A 144 -14.41 5.90 -15.11
C THR A 144 -13.39 6.90 -14.55
N THR A 145 -13.60 7.34 -13.30
CA THR A 145 -12.77 8.34 -12.65
C THR A 145 -11.79 7.69 -11.68
N LEU A 146 -10.52 7.99 -11.82
CA LEU A 146 -9.50 7.60 -10.87
C LEU A 146 -9.31 8.74 -9.87
N LYS A 147 -9.73 8.52 -8.63
CA LYS A 147 -9.46 9.43 -7.53
C LYS A 147 -8.01 9.29 -7.13
N ASN A 148 -7.27 10.38 -7.21
CA ASN A 148 -5.84 10.41 -6.96
C ASN A 148 -5.55 10.27 -5.47
N LYS A 149 -4.69 9.32 -5.11
CA LYS A 149 -4.24 9.07 -3.74
C LYS A 149 -2.74 9.30 -3.57
N TYR A 150 -2.11 9.96 -4.54
CA TYR A 150 -0.71 10.32 -4.43
C TYR A 150 -0.50 11.32 -3.30
N PRO A 151 0.50 11.12 -2.41
CA PRO A 151 0.67 11.96 -1.23
C PRO A 151 0.84 13.44 -1.57
N ALA A 152 0.14 14.30 -0.84
CA ALA A 152 0.17 15.74 -1.08
C ALA A 152 1.61 16.31 -1.01
N GLY A 153 2.41 15.82 -0.08
CA GLY A 153 3.79 16.26 0.06
C GLY A 153 4.74 15.83 -1.06
N TRP A 154 4.31 14.89 -1.91
CA TRP A 154 5.10 14.38 -3.03
C TRP A 154 4.69 14.99 -4.36
N ARG A 155 3.58 15.72 -4.40
CA ARG A 155 3.02 16.26 -5.64
C ARG A 155 3.91 17.31 -6.29
N LEU A 156 3.96 17.26 -7.61
CA LEU A 156 4.70 18.25 -8.39
C LEU A 156 3.92 19.58 -8.45
N HIS A 157 4.63 20.68 -8.31
CA HIS A 157 4.06 22.03 -8.29
C HIS A 157 4.63 22.88 -9.42
N TYR A 158 4.29 22.59 -10.68
CA TYR A 158 4.60 23.48 -11.79
C TYR A 158 3.41 23.74 -12.67
#